data_4d1e198ff04e23967dbae2936f810f05
#
_entry.id   4d1e198ff04e23967dbae2936f810f05
#
_cell.length_a   1.000
_cell.length_b   1.000
_cell.length_c   1.000
_cell.angle_alpha   90.00
_cell.angle_beta   90.00
_cell.angle_gamma   90.00
#
_symmetry.space_group_name_H-M   'P 1'
#
loop_
_entity.id
_entity.type
_entity.pdbx_description
1 polymer ?
#
loop_
_entity_poly.entity_id
_entity_poly.type
_entity_poly.pdbx_seq_one_letter_code
_entity_poly.pdbx_strand_id
1 'polypeptide(L)'
;MDKFTISDFLKRYATSEKCLEEIKNIRFPDGIKCKTCKKVTNHYKVKDRLQYACSTCRTQTAPLSGTIFQKTSTPLTSWFYAMFLMINTRAGISSKQLQRELGVTYKTAWRIGKQIRTLMADDINFKDGIVEIDETFIGGKPRMKERWDTKTKEVVMGMVQRDGKAYLRHIENTGKWALLEQIQDHVSPKVRVVTDQYSGYVQLKKHGYKHDFVNHGVTYVTKKDVHTQNIENVWSHLKRGIYGVYRHVSKKYLQAYADEFAFRYNNRKSSGTMFFNLLKQTSLVKMISL
;
A
#
# COMPACT_ATOMS: atom_id res chain seq x y z
N MET A 1 -12.19 -13.21 -14.20
CA MET A 1 -12.92 -12.41 -13.19
C MET A 1 -13.34 -11.11 -13.82
N ASP A 2 -14.61 -10.78 -13.72
CA ASP A 2 -15.15 -9.56 -14.29
C ASP A 2 -14.50 -8.34 -13.64
N LYS A 3 -14.20 -7.35 -14.47
CA LYS A 3 -13.61 -6.08 -13.99
C LYS A 3 -14.69 -5.32 -13.23
N PHE A 4 -14.38 -4.83 -12.03
CA PHE A 4 -15.24 -3.91 -11.31
C PHE A 4 -15.16 -2.53 -11.96
N THR A 5 -16.17 -2.20 -12.77
CA THR A 5 -16.20 -0.99 -13.60
C THR A 5 -16.72 0.22 -12.84
N ILE A 6 -16.60 1.42 -13.45
CA ILE A 6 -17.20 2.64 -12.89
C ILE A 6 -18.74 2.54 -12.83
N SER A 7 -19.37 1.86 -13.80
CA SER A 7 -20.80 1.63 -13.79
C SER A 7 -21.23 0.77 -12.60
N ASP A 8 -20.48 -0.29 -12.30
CA ASP A 8 -20.75 -1.16 -11.15
C ASP A 8 -20.54 -0.41 -9.84
N PHE A 9 -19.49 0.42 -9.79
CA PHE A 9 -19.22 1.29 -8.64
C PHE A 9 -20.39 2.24 -8.38
N LEU A 10 -20.86 2.97 -9.37
CA LEU A 10 -21.94 3.95 -9.23
C LEU A 10 -23.27 3.30 -8.82
N LYS A 11 -23.58 2.10 -9.36
CA LYS A 11 -24.77 1.34 -8.94
C LYS A 11 -24.68 0.87 -7.49
N ARG A 12 -23.51 0.35 -7.09
CA ARG A 12 -23.32 -0.26 -5.77
C ARG A 12 -23.19 0.78 -4.67
N TYR A 13 -22.51 1.90 -4.91
CA TYR A 13 -22.14 2.91 -3.91
C TYR A 13 -22.76 4.27 -4.21
N ALA A 14 -24.01 4.27 -4.67
CA ALA A 14 -24.75 5.49 -5.04
C ALA A 14 -25.02 6.46 -3.87
N THR A 15 -25.04 5.96 -2.63
CA THR A 15 -25.34 6.77 -1.46
C THR A 15 -24.37 6.48 -0.30
N SER A 16 -24.23 7.44 0.62
CA SER A 16 -23.41 7.25 1.82
C SER A 16 -23.93 6.13 2.73
N GLU A 17 -25.23 5.85 2.69
CA GLU A 17 -25.84 4.74 3.43
C GLU A 17 -25.34 3.39 2.94
N LYS A 18 -25.29 3.18 1.60
CA LYS A 18 -24.76 1.96 1.00
C LYS A 18 -23.26 1.78 1.33
N CYS A 19 -22.50 2.88 1.32
CA CYS A 19 -21.10 2.86 1.74
C CYS A 19 -20.96 2.50 3.23
N LEU A 20 -21.79 3.07 4.10
CA LEU A 20 -21.78 2.79 5.53
C LEU A 20 -22.15 1.32 5.81
N GLU A 21 -23.12 0.79 5.09
CA GLU A 21 -23.53 -0.61 5.22
C GLU A 21 -22.40 -1.57 4.82
N GLU A 22 -21.69 -1.28 3.73
CA GLU A 22 -20.51 -2.05 3.34
C GLU A 22 -19.44 -2.05 4.43
N ILE A 23 -19.11 -0.88 4.99
CA ILE A 23 -18.15 -0.77 6.10
C ILE A 23 -18.63 -1.55 7.34
N LYS A 24 -19.93 -1.46 7.66
CA LYS A 24 -20.53 -2.22 8.76
C LYS A 24 -20.33 -3.74 8.54
N ASN A 25 -20.65 -4.23 7.36
CA ASN A 25 -20.58 -5.66 7.05
C ASN A 25 -19.13 -6.17 7.07
N ILE A 26 -18.16 -5.37 6.60
CA ILE A 26 -16.74 -5.71 6.67
C ILE A 26 -16.25 -5.77 8.12
N ARG A 27 -16.69 -4.85 8.98
CA ARG A 27 -16.23 -4.76 10.37
C ARG A 27 -16.94 -5.72 11.31
N PHE A 28 -18.16 -6.07 10.99
CA PHE A 28 -19.01 -6.91 11.82
C PHE A 28 -19.64 -8.02 10.97
N PRO A 29 -18.84 -8.95 10.43
CA PRO A 29 -19.35 -10.00 9.55
C PRO A 29 -20.41 -10.87 10.22
N ASP A 30 -20.25 -11.15 11.52
CA ASP A 30 -21.17 -11.95 12.32
C ASP A 30 -22.25 -11.11 13.04
N GLY A 31 -22.40 -9.83 12.64
CA GLY A 31 -23.30 -8.89 13.28
C GLY A 31 -22.66 -8.06 14.40
N ILE A 32 -23.32 -6.99 14.80
CA ILE A 32 -22.79 -6.07 15.80
C ILE A 32 -22.99 -6.64 17.22
N LYS A 33 -21.89 -6.89 17.93
CA LYS A 33 -21.93 -7.19 19.37
C LYS A 33 -22.22 -5.90 20.15
N CYS A 34 -23.39 -5.83 20.74
CA CYS A 34 -23.79 -4.66 21.54
C CYS A 34 -22.93 -4.53 22.80
N LYS A 35 -22.40 -3.33 23.03
CA LYS A 35 -21.53 -3.04 24.20
C LYS A 35 -22.28 -3.20 25.54
N THR A 36 -23.56 -2.88 25.58
CA THR A 36 -24.41 -2.97 26.77
C THR A 36 -24.97 -4.37 26.95
N CYS A 37 -25.57 -4.96 25.90
CA CYS A 37 -26.17 -6.29 25.98
C CYS A 37 -25.15 -7.43 26.00
N LYS A 38 -23.87 -7.17 25.68
CA LYS A 38 -22.73 -8.11 25.63
C LYS A 38 -22.89 -9.27 24.64
N LYS A 39 -23.94 -9.28 23.82
CA LYS A 39 -24.24 -10.29 22.80
C LYS A 39 -24.48 -9.66 21.43
N VAL A 40 -24.43 -10.44 20.38
CA VAL A 40 -24.83 -10.01 19.04
C VAL A 40 -26.34 -9.76 19.05
N THR A 41 -26.77 -8.60 18.60
CA THR A 41 -28.16 -8.19 18.56
C THR A 41 -28.47 -7.52 17.22
N ASN A 42 -29.75 -7.44 16.86
CA ASN A 42 -30.18 -6.68 15.72
C ASN A 42 -29.91 -5.19 15.94
N HIS A 43 -29.45 -4.53 14.92
CA HIS A 43 -29.15 -3.11 14.93
C HIS A 43 -29.81 -2.45 13.72
N TYR A 44 -30.51 -1.37 13.95
CA TYR A 44 -31.12 -0.55 12.90
C TYR A 44 -30.33 0.75 12.70
N LYS A 45 -30.32 1.25 11.47
CA LYS A 45 -29.65 2.51 11.13
C LYS A 45 -30.37 3.68 11.79
N VAL A 46 -29.62 4.56 12.45
CA VAL A 46 -30.18 5.79 13.03
C VAL A 46 -30.36 6.82 11.91
N LYS A 47 -31.58 7.44 11.85
CA LYS A 47 -31.87 8.48 10.87
C LYS A 47 -30.88 9.64 11.02
N ASP A 48 -30.45 10.18 9.89
CA ASP A 48 -29.51 11.32 9.77
C ASP A 48 -28.15 11.17 10.49
N ARG A 49 -27.79 9.94 10.91
CA ARG A 49 -26.51 9.66 11.56
C ARG A 49 -25.81 8.47 10.90
N LEU A 50 -24.48 8.48 10.84
CA LEU A 50 -23.66 7.36 10.37
C LEU A 50 -23.44 6.32 11.50
N GLN A 51 -24.54 5.89 12.14
CA GLN A 51 -24.56 5.03 13.32
C GLN A 51 -25.71 4.01 13.24
N TYR A 52 -25.57 2.96 14.01
CA TYR A 52 -26.58 1.92 14.21
C TYR A 52 -26.94 1.80 15.68
N ALA A 53 -28.24 1.63 16.01
CA ALA A 53 -28.72 1.45 17.36
C ALA A 53 -29.16 0.01 17.60
N CYS A 54 -28.82 -0.53 18.76
CA CYS A 54 -29.26 -1.84 19.22
C CYS A 54 -30.79 -1.87 19.37
N SER A 55 -31.46 -2.88 18.82
CA SER A 55 -32.91 -3.04 18.93
C SER A 55 -33.39 -3.25 20.36
N THR A 56 -32.53 -3.82 21.22
CA THR A 56 -32.89 -4.17 22.62
C THR A 56 -32.70 -3.00 23.59
N CYS A 57 -31.51 -2.35 23.57
CA CYS A 57 -31.14 -1.36 24.60
C CYS A 57 -30.86 0.03 24.00
N ARG A 58 -31.02 0.22 22.70
CA ARG A 58 -30.79 1.47 21.94
C ARG A 58 -29.37 2.04 21.99
N THR A 59 -28.42 1.33 22.59
CA THR A 59 -27.01 1.72 22.56
C THR A 59 -26.52 1.85 21.12
N GLN A 60 -25.90 2.98 20.81
CA GLN A 60 -25.44 3.31 19.45
C GLN A 60 -24.02 2.79 19.20
N THR A 61 -23.80 2.25 18.01
CA THR A 61 -22.51 1.82 17.50
C THR A 61 -22.18 2.61 16.22
N ALA A 62 -20.97 3.17 16.17
CA ALA A 62 -20.49 3.92 15.01
C ALA A 62 -19.49 3.05 14.21
N PRO A 63 -19.87 2.50 13.05
CA PRO A 63 -18.97 1.66 12.25
C PRO A 63 -17.71 2.38 11.76
N LEU A 64 -17.75 3.70 11.68
CA LEU A 64 -16.62 4.52 11.24
C LEU A 64 -15.57 4.79 12.33
N SER A 65 -15.91 4.54 13.60
CA SER A 65 -14.99 4.79 14.72
C SER A 65 -13.75 3.90 14.63
N GLY A 66 -12.55 4.46 14.77
CA GLY A 66 -11.28 3.73 14.64
C GLY A 66 -10.88 3.37 13.19
N THR A 67 -11.56 3.93 12.19
CA THR A 67 -11.21 3.79 10.78
C THR A 67 -10.71 5.10 10.19
N ILE A 68 -10.20 5.06 8.94
CA ILE A 68 -9.82 6.27 8.19
C ILE A 68 -10.98 7.25 7.98
N PHE A 69 -12.22 6.79 8.13
CA PHE A 69 -13.46 7.59 7.97
C PHE A 69 -13.91 8.25 9.27
N GLN A 70 -13.20 8.05 10.38
CA GLN A 70 -13.61 8.60 11.67
C GLN A 70 -13.70 10.13 11.63
N LYS A 71 -14.80 10.68 12.18
CA LYS A 71 -15.06 12.12 12.23
C LYS A 71 -15.02 12.82 10.85
N THR A 72 -15.28 12.09 9.76
CA THR A 72 -15.33 12.72 8.44
C THR A 72 -16.57 13.57 8.27
N SER A 73 -16.40 14.77 7.73
CA SER A 73 -17.49 15.61 7.19
C SER A 73 -17.66 15.42 5.67
N THR A 74 -16.70 14.74 5.02
CA THR A 74 -16.77 14.43 3.59
C THR A 74 -17.69 13.22 3.39
N PRO A 75 -18.61 13.24 2.40
CA PRO A 75 -19.48 12.11 2.10
C PRO A 75 -18.71 10.81 1.90
N LEU A 76 -19.23 9.69 2.38
CA LEU A 76 -18.58 8.37 2.20
C LEU A 76 -18.47 7.98 0.74
N THR A 77 -19.40 8.41 -0.09
CA THR A 77 -19.34 8.23 -1.55
C THR A 77 -18.05 8.81 -2.16
N SER A 78 -17.64 10.01 -1.69
CA SER A 78 -16.39 10.65 -2.13
C SER A 78 -15.14 9.86 -1.69
N TRP A 79 -15.15 9.29 -0.49
CA TRP A 79 -14.06 8.43 -0.02
C TRP A 79 -13.95 7.16 -0.85
N PHE A 80 -15.08 6.50 -1.10
CA PHE A 80 -15.12 5.28 -1.91
C PHE A 80 -14.71 5.56 -3.35
N TYR A 81 -15.14 6.70 -3.92
CA TYR A 81 -14.73 7.12 -5.25
C TYR A 81 -13.22 7.42 -5.30
N ALA A 82 -12.66 8.08 -4.29
CA ALA A 82 -11.22 8.26 -4.20
C ALA A 82 -10.45 6.93 -4.15
N MET A 83 -10.93 5.95 -3.36
CA MET A 83 -10.35 4.60 -3.32
C MET A 83 -10.42 3.94 -4.69
N PHE A 84 -11.57 4.01 -5.37
CA PHE A 84 -11.77 3.48 -6.71
C PHE A 84 -10.79 4.10 -7.73
N LEU A 85 -10.65 5.43 -7.73
CA LEU A 85 -9.71 6.13 -8.61
C LEU A 85 -8.26 5.72 -8.31
N MET A 86 -7.86 5.67 -7.05
CA MET A 86 -6.50 5.35 -6.66
C MET A 86 -6.06 3.96 -7.09
N ILE A 87 -6.94 2.97 -7.07
CA ILE A 87 -6.57 1.60 -7.48
C ILE A 87 -6.61 1.40 -8.99
N ASN A 88 -7.51 2.11 -9.71
CA ASN A 88 -7.68 1.93 -11.16
C ASN A 88 -6.69 2.77 -11.98
N THR A 89 -5.99 3.74 -11.39
CA THR A 89 -4.97 4.53 -12.06
C THR A 89 -3.59 3.88 -11.94
N ARG A 90 -3.01 3.50 -13.08
CA ARG A 90 -1.77 2.69 -13.15
C ARG A 90 -0.55 3.36 -12.47
N ALA A 91 -0.38 4.66 -12.71
CA ALA A 91 0.76 5.43 -12.20
C ALA A 91 0.43 6.20 -10.90
N GLY A 92 -0.77 6.03 -10.36
CA GLY A 92 -1.27 6.79 -9.21
C GLY A 92 -2.10 8.01 -9.62
N ILE A 93 -2.62 8.73 -8.64
CA ILE A 93 -3.43 9.93 -8.86
C ILE A 93 -2.96 11.06 -7.92
N SER A 94 -2.70 12.23 -8.48
CA SER A 94 -2.23 13.37 -7.68
C SER A 94 -3.36 13.95 -6.82
N SER A 95 -3.00 14.60 -5.71
CA SER A 95 -4.00 15.30 -4.87
C SER A 95 -4.71 16.43 -5.61
N LYS A 96 -4.08 17.03 -6.63
CA LYS A 96 -4.72 18.01 -7.50
C LYS A 96 -5.77 17.37 -8.40
N GLN A 97 -5.52 16.17 -8.89
CA GLN A 97 -6.51 15.42 -9.66
C GLN A 97 -7.67 14.98 -8.73
N LEU A 98 -7.36 14.41 -7.55
CA LEU A 98 -8.38 14.06 -6.57
C LEU A 98 -9.24 15.26 -6.15
N GLN A 99 -8.65 16.45 -6.01
CA GLN A 99 -9.38 17.68 -5.74
C GLN A 99 -10.44 17.95 -6.80
N ARG A 100 -10.08 17.85 -8.08
CA ARG A 100 -11.00 18.08 -9.21
C ARG A 100 -12.11 17.02 -9.28
N GLU A 101 -11.72 15.75 -9.15
CA GLU A 101 -12.65 14.62 -9.23
C GLU A 101 -13.71 14.62 -8.09
N LEU A 102 -13.28 15.01 -6.89
CA LEU A 102 -14.13 14.96 -5.70
C LEU A 102 -14.87 16.28 -5.43
N GLY A 103 -14.52 17.37 -6.10
CA GLY A 103 -15.09 18.71 -5.82
C GLY A 103 -14.79 19.23 -4.41
N VAL A 104 -13.63 18.83 -3.81
CA VAL A 104 -13.25 19.22 -2.44
C VAL A 104 -12.04 20.16 -2.45
N THR A 105 -11.66 20.71 -1.28
CA THR A 105 -10.43 21.51 -1.17
C THR A 105 -9.18 20.63 -1.35
N TYR A 106 -8.08 21.23 -1.78
CA TYR A 106 -6.80 20.52 -1.92
C TYR A 106 -6.38 19.82 -0.61
N LYS A 107 -6.54 20.50 0.52
CA LYS A 107 -6.24 19.96 1.85
C LYS A 107 -7.04 18.69 2.17
N THR A 108 -8.33 18.69 1.81
CA THR A 108 -9.21 17.53 1.97
C THR A 108 -8.79 16.38 1.03
N ALA A 109 -8.56 16.68 -0.25
CA ALA A 109 -8.12 15.67 -1.22
C ALA A 109 -6.79 15.02 -0.81
N TRP A 110 -5.82 15.85 -0.37
CA TRP A 110 -4.54 15.36 0.12
C TRP A 110 -4.70 14.47 1.35
N ARG A 111 -5.53 14.88 2.33
CA ARG A 111 -5.83 14.07 3.52
C ARG A 111 -6.48 12.74 3.16
N ILE A 112 -7.45 12.74 2.25
CA ILE A 112 -8.11 11.51 1.77
C ILE A 112 -7.08 10.57 1.15
N GLY A 113 -6.27 11.05 0.20
CA GLY A 113 -5.24 10.22 -0.43
C GLY A 113 -4.21 9.68 0.56
N LYS A 114 -3.77 10.52 1.55
CA LYS A 114 -2.86 10.08 2.62
C LYS A 114 -3.49 8.95 3.45
N GLN A 115 -4.73 9.09 3.88
CA GLN A 115 -5.41 8.09 4.69
C GLN A 115 -5.67 6.78 3.91
N ILE A 116 -6.04 6.87 2.63
CA ILE A 116 -6.21 5.67 1.80
C ILE A 116 -4.88 4.90 1.66
N ARG A 117 -3.73 5.60 1.52
CA ARG A 117 -2.42 4.94 1.47
C ARG A 117 -2.11 4.14 2.72
N THR A 118 -2.59 4.55 3.90
CA THR A 118 -2.38 3.75 5.13
C THR A 118 -3.07 2.38 5.08
N LEU A 119 -4.09 2.21 4.24
CA LEU A 119 -4.73 0.92 4.01
C LEU A 119 -3.95 0.02 3.05
N MET A 120 -2.96 0.56 2.35
CA MET A 120 -2.18 -0.16 1.33
C MET A 120 -0.90 -0.77 1.90
N ALA A 121 -0.53 -0.41 3.12
CA ALA A 121 0.59 -1.00 3.83
C ALA A 121 0.32 -2.50 4.08
N ASP A 122 1.30 -3.33 3.76
CA ASP A 122 1.25 -4.77 3.99
C ASP A 122 2.60 -5.23 4.52
N ASP A 123 2.60 -6.14 5.48
CA ASP A 123 3.79 -6.74 6.05
C ASP A 123 3.95 -8.14 5.43
N ILE A 124 4.87 -8.25 4.48
CA ILE A 124 5.05 -9.44 3.66
C ILE A 124 6.28 -10.20 4.11
N ASN A 125 6.10 -11.49 4.38
CA ASN A 125 7.16 -12.44 4.70
C ASN A 125 7.31 -13.47 3.58
N PHE A 126 8.50 -13.57 3.02
CA PHE A 126 8.84 -14.52 1.97
C PHE A 126 9.35 -15.82 2.57
N LYS A 127 8.65 -16.92 2.33
CA LYS A 127 8.92 -18.23 2.95
C LYS A 127 9.54 -19.26 2.00
N ASP A 128 9.40 -19.03 0.70
CA ASP A 128 9.85 -19.95 -0.35
C ASP A 128 10.16 -19.21 -1.67
N GLY A 129 10.59 -19.95 -2.67
CA GLY A 129 10.83 -19.47 -4.03
C GLY A 129 12.12 -18.66 -4.17
N ILE A 130 12.12 -17.77 -5.15
CA ILE A 130 13.23 -16.87 -5.49
C ILE A 130 12.80 -15.44 -5.21
N VAL A 131 13.58 -14.72 -4.42
CA VAL A 131 13.34 -13.31 -4.10
C VAL A 131 14.48 -12.46 -4.66
N GLU A 132 14.13 -11.53 -5.52
CA GLU A 132 15.03 -10.49 -6.04
C GLU A 132 15.06 -9.33 -5.06
N ILE A 133 16.23 -8.86 -4.69
CA ILE A 133 16.44 -7.76 -3.73
C ILE A 133 17.35 -6.72 -4.38
N ASP A 134 16.97 -5.47 -4.26
CA ASP A 134 17.72 -4.32 -4.81
C ASP A 134 17.30 -3.02 -4.09
N GLU A 135 18.05 -1.95 -4.27
CA GLU A 135 17.73 -0.63 -3.76
C GLU A 135 17.59 0.39 -4.88
N THR A 136 16.72 1.35 -4.63
CA THR A 136 16.60 2.50 -5.51
C THR A 136 16.62 3.80 -4.74
N PHE A 137 17.16 4.84 -5.39
CA PHE A 137 17.24 6.18 -4.83
C PHE A 137 16.12 7.05 -5.39
N ILE A 138 15.37 7.67 -4.49
CA ILE A 138 14.26 8.59 -4.79
C ILE A 138 14.63 9.98 -4.27
N GLY A 139 14.50 11.00 -5.13
CA GLY A 139 14.80 12.40 -4.75
C GLY A 139 15.11 13.27 -5.94
N GLY A 140 15.40 14.54 -5.67
CA GLY A 140 15.73 15.53 -6.69
C GLY A 140 17.04 15.24 -7.43
N LYS A 141 17.21 15.88 -8.60
CA LYS A 141 18.49 15.88 -9.30
C LYS A 141 19.49 16.70 -8.47
N PRO A 142 20.67 16.16 -8.15
CA PRO A 142 21.72 16.93 -7.51
C PRO A 142 22.12 18.10 -8.46
N ARG A 143 22.52 19.25 -7.90
CA ARG A 143 23.12 20.33 -8.67
C ARG A 143 24.37 19.80 -9.40
N MET A 144 24.71 20.35 -10.56
CA MET A 144 25.78 19.83 -11.43
C MET A 144 27.11 19.54 -10.72
N LYS A 145 27.46 20.30 -9.67
CA LYS A 145 28.67 20.09 -8.85
C LYS A 145 28.59 18.89 -7.88
N GLU A 146 27.37 18.36 -7.61
CA GLU A 146 27.11 17.32 -6.61
C GLU A 146 26.53 16.04 -7.26
N ARG A 147 26.90 15.78 -8.51
CA ARG A 147 26.30 14.69 -9.31
C ARG A 147 26.37 13.31 -8.66
N TRP A 148 27.30 13.11 -7.75
CA TRP A 148 27.53 11.87 -7.01
C TRP A 148 27.07 11.96 -5.54
N ASP A 149 26.57 13.12 -5.07
CA ASP A 149 26.08 13.28 -3.71
C ASP A 149 24.68 12.69 -3.57
N THR A 150 24.56 11.57 -2.87
CA THR A 150 23.29 10.91 -2.54
C THR A 150 22.62 11.48 -1.29
N LYS A 151 23.22 12.44 -0.58
CA LYS A 151 22.70 13.02 0.68
C LYS A 151 21.30 13.63 0.56
N THR A 152 20.89 14.03 -0.63
CA THR A 152 19.54 14.58 -0.90
C THR A 152 18.55 13.52 -1.38
N LYS A 153 18.96 12.25 -1.48
CA LYS A 153 18.12 11.15 -1.96
C LYS A 153 17.77 10.21 -0.83
N GLU A 154 16.55 9.78 -0.82
CA GLU A 154 16.04 8.76 0.08
C GLU A 154 16.16 7.37 -0.56
N VAL A 155 16.43 6.36 0.23
CA VAL A 155 16.62 4.99 -0.24
C VAL A 155 15.36 4.18 -0.02
N VAL A 156 14.92 3.47 -1.06
CA VAL A 156 13.87 2.47 -0.96
C VAL A 156 14.47 1.12 -1.31
N MET A 157 14.47 0.20 -0.36
CA MET A 157 14.81 -1.21 -0.56
C MET A 157 13.57 -1.95 -1.03
N GLY A 158 13.74 -2.86 -1.97
CA GLY A 158 12.69 -3.72 -2.48
C GLY A 158 13.06 -5.20 -2.40
N MET A 159 12.04 -6.00 -2.17
CA MET A 159 12.09 -7.46 -2.20
C MET A 159 10.95 -7.95 -3.07
N VAL A 160 11.24 -8.67 -4.13
CA VAL A 160 10.23 -9.13 -5.10
C VAL A 160 10.36 -10.63 -5.29
N GLN A 161 9.36 -11.37 -4.87
CA GLN A 161 9.26 -12.80 -5.15
C GLN A 161 8.85 -12.99 -6.61
N ARG A 162 9.56 -13.85 -7.34
CA ARG A 162 9.21 -14.19 -8.72
C ARG A 162 7.80 -14.78 -8.76
N ASP A 163 6.99 -14.31 -9.71
CA ASP A 163 5.56 -14.64 -9.84
C ASP A 163 4.69 -14.35 -8.61
N GLY A 164 5.26 -13.76 -7.57
CA GLY A 164 4.65 -13.51 -6.28
C GLY A 164 4.45 -12.03 -5.97
N LYS A 165 4.68 -11.69 -4.72
CA LYS A 165 4.47 -10.37 -4.14
C LYS A 165 5.75 -9.52 -4.14
N ALA A 166 5.58 -8.21 -3.95
CA ALA A 166 6.63 -7.24 -3.70
C ALA A 166 6.44 -6.60 -2.33
N TYR A 167 7.54 -6.34 -1.64
CA TYR A 167 7.64 -5.54 -0.43
C TYR A 167 8.64 -4.40 -0.66
N LEU A 168 8.23 -3.17 -0.35
CA LEU A 168 9.04 -1.97 -0.53
C LEU A 168 9.19 -1.25 0.80
N ARG A 169 10.44 -0.97 1.20
CA ARG A 169 10.73 -0.32 2.47
C ARG A 169 11.64 0.89 2.29
N HIS A 170 11.22 2.03 2.81
CA HIS A 170 12.09 3.18 2.96
C HIS A 170 13.08 2.89 4.09
N ILE A 171 14.37 2.96 3.82
CA ILE A 171 15.46 2.70 4.76
C ILE A 171 16.37 3.93 4.87
N GLU A 172 17.08 4.05 5.97
CA GLU A 172 17.95 5.22 6.22
C GLU A 172 19.24 5.18 5.43
N ASN A 173 19.79 3.99 5.19
CA ASN A 173 21.04 3.80 4.47
C ASN A 173 21.13 2.39 3.87
N THR A 174 22.10 2.19 2.96
CA THR A 174 22.40 0.91 2.30
C THR A 174 23.57 0.14 2.94
N GLY A 175 23.89 0.44 4.20
CA GLY A 175 24.93 -0.27 4.93
C GLY A 175 24.61 -1.76 5.06
N LYS A 176 25.64 -2.61 5.03
CA LYS A 176 25.51 -4.07 5.05
C LYS A 176 24.64 -4.61 6.19
N TRP A 177 24.68 -3.98 7.36
CA TRP A 177 23.90 -4.41 8.51
C TRP A 177 22.43 -3.97 8.42
N ALA A 178 22.17 -2.75 7.91
CA ALA A 178 20.81 -2.27 7.69
C ALA A 178 20.07 -3.12 6.64
N LEU A 179 20.75 -3.51 5.56
CA LEU A 179 20.19 -4.40 4.55
C LEU A 179 19.94 -5.81 5.10
N LEU A 180 20.92 -6.35 5.86
CA LEU A 180 20.79 -7.66 6.45
C LEU A 180 19.60 -7.75 7.42
N GLU A 181 19.42 -6.77 8.29
CA GLU A 181 18.30 -6.68 9.23
C GLU A 181 16.97 -6.76 8.50
N GLN A 182 16.77 -5.91 7.48
CA GLN A 182 15.54 -5.93 6.68
C GLN A 182 15.31 -7.28 5.98
N ILE A 183 16.38 -7.93 5.52
CA ILE A 183 16.26 -9.25 4.86
C ILE A 183 15.89 -10.32 5.90
N GLN A 184 16.50 -10.31 7.08
CA GLN A 184 16.20 -11.27 8.14
C GLN A 184 14.78 -11.16 8.66
N ASP A 185 14.22 -9.93 8.71
CA ASP A 185 12.86 -9.68 9.17
C ASP A 185 11.80 -10.21 8.18
N HIS A 186 12.12 -10.24 6.87
CA HIS A 186 11.12 -10.50 5.83
C HIS A 186 11.38 -11.72 4.96
N VAL A 187 12.60 -12.26 4.96
CA VAL A 187 12.99 -13.36 4.06
C VAL A 187 13.51 -14.54 4.86
N SER A 188 12.85 -15.71 4.72
CA SER A 188 13.32 -16.95 5.33
C SER A 188 14.68 -17.39 4.73
N PRO A 189 15.61 -17.95 5.51
CA PRO A 189 16.86 -18.52 4.99
C PRO A 189 16.67 -19.64 3.96
N LYS A 190 15.48 -20.25 3.89
CA LYS A 190 15.14 -21.28 2.89
C LYS A 190 14.96 -20.70 1.48
N VAL A 191 14.71 -19.40 1.38
CA VAL A 191 14.49 -18.67 0.13
C VAL A 191 15.81 -18.49 -0.61
N ARG A 192 15.78 -18.65 -1.93
CA ARG A 192 16.91 -18.28 -2.79
C ARG A 192 16.87 -16.77 -3.03
N VAL A 193 17.86 -16.05 -2.54
CA VAL A 193 18.02 -14.61 -2.71
C VAL A 193 18.86 -14.29 -3.93
N VAL A 194 18.40 -13.38 -4.77
CA VAL A 194 19.13 -12.87 -5.93
C VAL A 194 19.27 -11.35 -5.81
N THR A 195 20.50 -10.84 -5.95
CA THR A 195 20.80 -9.40 -5.88
C THR A 195 21.65 -8.96 -7.07
N ASP A 196 21.98 -7.69 -7.15
CA ASP A 196 23.13 -7.23 -7.93
C ASP A 196 24.45 -7.56 -7.20
N GLN A 197 25.57 -7.07 -7.75
CA GLN A 197 26.92 -7.29 -7.18
C GLN A 197 27.28 -6.32 -6.04
N TYR A 198 26.33 -5.56 -5.50
CA TYR A 198 26.63 -4.58 -4.44
C TYR A 198 27.20 -5.27 -3.19
N SER A 199 28.32 -4.72 -2.68
CA SER A 199 29.04 -5.29 -1.52
C SER A 199 28.24 -5.34 -0.22
N GLY A 200 27.14 -4.59 -0.12
CA GLY A 200 26.22 -4.62 1.01
C GLY A 200 25.62 -6.00 1.28
N TYR A 201 25.53 -6.86 0.26
CA TYR A 201 24.94 -8.19 0.34
C TYR A 201 25.92 -9.33 0.68
N VAL A 202 27.23 -9.04 0.83
CA VAL A 202 28.27 -10.05 1.09
C VAL A 202 28.01 -10.92 2.33
N GLN A 203 27.27 -10.39 3.31
CA GLN A 203 26.99 -11.09 4.57
C GLN A 203 25.91 -12.19 4.42
N LEU A 204 25.09 -12.18 3.37
CA LEU A 204 23.95 -13.09 3.25
C LEU A 204 24.34 -14.57 3.32
N LYS A 205 25.42 -14.97 2.62
CA LYS A 205 25.92 -16.35 2.67
C LYS A 205 26.37 -16.77 4.06
N LYS A 206 27.00 -15.85 4.83
CA LYS A 206 27.44 -16.10 6.21
C LYS A 206 26.28 -16.29 7.17
N HIS A 207 25.12 -15.70 6.87
CA HIS A 207 23.88 -15.83 7.63
C HIS A 207 22.93 -16.92 7.10
N GLY A 208 23.47 -17.87 6.30
CA GLY A 208 22.75 -19.07 5.89
C GLY A 208 21.83 -18.91 4.67
N TYR A 209 21.84 -17.77 3.99
CA TYR A 209 21.03 -17.57 2.78
C TYR A 209 21.64 -18.22 1.55
N LYS A 210 20.81 -18.84 0.72
CA LYS A 210 21.18 -19.24 -0.65
C LYS A 210 21.21 -17.98 -1.52
N HIS A 211 22.38 -17.36 -1.63
CA HIS A 211 22.55 -16.07 -2.31
C HIS A 211 23.33 -16.20 -3.61
N ASP A 212 22.73 -15.75 -4.69
CA ASP A 212 23.34 -15.54 -6.01
C ASP A 212 23.27 -14.05 -6.37
N PHE A 213 24.20 -13.59 -7.22
CA PHE A 213 24.20 -12.21 -7.70
C PHE A 213 24.46 -12.14 -9.21
N VAL A 214 23.94 -11.10 -9.84
CA VAL A 214 24.15 -10.77 -11.24
C VAL A 214 25.10 -9.57 -11.37
N ASN A 215 26.03 -9.67 -12.33
CA ASN A 215 26.89 -8.56 -12.71
C ASN A 215 26.38 -7.95 -14.02
N HIS A 216 25.65 -6.85 -13.92
CA HIS A 216 25.10 -6.14 -15.07
C HIS A 216 26.14 -5.60 -16.07
N GLY A 217 27.41 -5.46 -15.65
CA GLY A 217 28.50 -5.10 -16.55
C GLY A 217 28.91 -6.21 -17.52
N VAL A 218 28.52 -7.46 -17.25
CA VAL A 218 28.91 -8.65 -18.05
C VAL A 218 27.68 -9.31 -18.68
N THR A 219 26.59 -9.46 -17.95
CA THR A 219 25.36 -10.11 -18.45
C THR A 219 24.14 -9.68 -17.65
N TYR A 220 22.99 -9.60 -18.30
CA TYR A 220 21.69 -9.32 -17.64
C TYR A 220 21.03 -10.59 -17.10
N VAL A 221 21.32 -11.76 -17.67
CA VAL A 221 20.78 -13.05 -17.23
C VAL A 221 21.90 -14.10 -17.35
N THR A 222 22.15 -14.82 -16.27
CA THR A 222 23.13 -15.92 -16.30
C THR A 222 22.47 -17.22 -16.75
N LYS A 223 23.31 -18.23 -17.17
CA LYS A 223 22.84 -19.58 -17.52
C LYS A 223 22.05 -20.28 -16.39
N LYS A 224 22.17 -19.80 -15.13
CA LYS A 224 21.46 -20.31 -13.95
C LYS A 224 20.17 -19.51 -13.63
N ASP A 225 19.65 -18.73 -14.57
CA ASP A 225 18.46 -17.89 -14.36
C ASP A 225 18.64 -16.89 -13.19
N VAL A 226 19.82 -16.28 -13.07
CA VAL A 226 20.11 -15.22 -12.11
C VAL A 226 19.92 -13.88 -12.80
N HIS A 227 18.91 -13.12 -12.37
CA HIS A 227 18.58 -11.79 -12.88
C HIS A 227 17.77 -11.00 -11.83
N THR A 228 17.67 -9.68 -12.01
CA THR A 228 16.93 -8.73 -11.17
C THR A 228 15.82 -8.00 -11.93
N GLN A 229 15.33 -8.57 -13.01
CA GLN A 229 14.38 -7.91 -13.93
C GLN A 229 13.01 -7.58 -13.28
N ASN A 230 12.54 -8.43 -12.35
CA ASN A 230 11.26 -8.21 -11.73
C ASN A 230 11.30 -6.97 -10.80
N ILE A 231 12.37 -6.83 -10.03
CA ILE A 231 12.52 -5.67 -9.16
C ILE A 231 12.79 -4.39 -9.96
N GLU A 232 13.56 -4.46 -11.05
CA GLU A 232 13.76 -3.32 -11.96
C GLU A 232 12.45 -2.83 -12.57
N ASN A 233 11.55 -3.75 -12.90
CA ASN A 233 10.20 -3.41 -13.35
C ASN A 233 9.42 -2.66 -12.27
N VAL A 234 9.47 -3.12 -11.01
CA VAL A 234 8.85 -2.43 -9.88
C VAL A 234 9.41 -1.01 -9.71
N TRP A 235 10.73 -0.84 -9.83
CA TRP A 235 11.38 0.48 -9.79
C TRP A 235 10.92 1.41 -10.92
N SER A 236 10.77 0.86 -12.11
CA SER A 236 10.26 1.62 -13.26
C SER A 236 8.84 2.15 -13.00
N HIS A 237 7.97 1.36 -12.39
CA HIS A 237 6.62 1.80 -12.01
C HIS A 237 6.65 2.85 -10.89
N LEU A 238 7.40 2.62 -9.83
CA LEU A 238 7.54 3.55 -8.71
C LEU A 238 8.07 4.91 -9.18
N LYS A 239 9.17 4.92 -9.92
CA LYS A 239 9.79 6.16 -10.43
C LYS A 239 8.88 6.92 -11.39
N ARG A 240 8.20 6.23 -12.32
CA ARG A 240 7.21 6.86 -13.21
C ARG A 240 6.08 7.53 -12.44
N GLY A 241 5.57 6.88 -11.39
CA GLY A 241 4.55 7.47 -10.54
C GLY A 241 5.06 8.67 -9.77
N ILE A 242 6.21 8.55 -9.10
CA ILE A 242 6.76 9.66 -8.30
C ILE A 242 7.11 10.85 -9.18
N TYR A 243 7.87 10.67 -10.25
CA TYR A 243 8.32 11.80 -11.08
C TYR A 243 7.27 12.29 -12.07
N GLY A 244 6.39 11.40 -12.54
CA GLY A 244 5.35 11.75 -13.52
C GLY A 244 4.09 12.34 -12.88
N VAL A 245 3.56 11.70 -11.82
CA VAL A 245 2.26 12.04 -11.24
C VAL A 245 2.40 12.90 -10.00
N TYR A 246 3.23 12.47 -9.04
CA TYR A 246 3.37 13.14 -7.74
C TYR A 246 4.38 14.29 -7.77
N ARG A 247 5.29 14.30 -8.74
CA ARG A 247 6.38 15.26 -8.95
C ARG A 247 7.44 15.22 -7.87
N HIS A 248 7.04 15.29 -6.61
CA HIS A 248 7.91 15.21 -5.45
C HIS A 248 7.20 14.56 -4.28
N VAL A 249 7.93 13.70 -3.56
CA VAL A 249 7.47 13.08 -2.32
C VAL A 249 8.53 13.32 -1.25
N SER A 250 8.14 13.93 -0.13
CA SER A 250 9.07 14.16 0.96
C SER A 250 9.37 12.86 1.72
N LYS A 251 10.54 12.79 2.38
CA LYS A 251 11.00 11.68 3.22
C LYS A 251 9.89 11.14 4.12
N LYS A 252 9.21 12.04 4.85
CA LYS A 252 8.13 11.71 5.79
C LYS A 252 7.03 10.83 5.20
N TYR A 253 6.74 10.94 3.91
CA TYR A 253 5.63 10.24 3.27
C TYR A 253 6.06 9.17 2.27
N LEU A 254 7.38 9.01 2.03
CA LEU A 254 7.89 8.12 0.99
C LEU A 254 7.43 6.67 1.19
N GLN A 255 7.44 6.17 2.43
CA GLN A 255 6.93 4.82 2.73
C GLN A 255 5.50 4.61 2.26
N ALA A 256 4.59 5.55 2.54
CA ALA A 256 3.19 5.42 2.14
C ALA A 256 2.99 5.38 0.62
N TYR A 257 3.87 6.02 -0.15
CA TYR A 257 3.88 5.90 -1.61
C TYR A 257 4.49 4.57 -2.07
N ALA A 258 5.56 4.11 -1.45
CA ALA A 258 6.11 2.79 -1.71
C ALA A 258 5.05 1.69 -1.48
N ASP A 259 4.31 1.76 -0.37
CA ASP A 259 3.19 0.86 -0.05
C ASP A 259 2.09 0.89 -1.13
N GLU A 260 1.76 2.08 -1.66
CA GLU A 260 0.78 2.22 -2.73
C GLU A 260 1.22 1.47 -4.01
N PHE A 261 2.50 1.54 -4.39
CA PHE A 261 3.01 0.82 -5.56
C PHE A 261 3.14 -0.68 -5.30
N ALA A 262 3.60 -1.09 -4.12
CA ALA A 262 3.64 -2.49 -3.71
C ALA A 262 2.23 -3.10 -3.72
N PHE A 263 1.23 -2.42 -3.16
CA PHE A 263 -0.17 -2.87 -3.14
C PHE A 263 -0.71 -3.11 -4.56
N ARG A 264 -0.47 -2.18 -5.50
CA ARG A 264 -0.89 -2.38 -6.90
C ARG A 264 -0.18 -3.56 -7.55
N TYR A 265 1.11 -3.69 -7.34
CA TYR A 265 1.88 -4.82 -7.86
C TYR A 265 1.34 -6.14 -7.31
N ASN A 266 1.07 -6.21 -6.02
CA ASN A 266 0.60 -7.42 -5.34
C ASN A 266 -0.82 -7.84 -5.76
N ASN A 267 -1.64 -6.88 -6.19
CA ASN A 267 -3.00 -7.13 -6.67
C ASN A 267 -3.13 -7.14 -8.21
N ARG A 268 -2.01 -7.10 -8.98
CA ARG A 268 -2.03 -6.98 -10.44
C ARG A 268 -2.76 -8.11 -11.17
N LYS A 269 -2.71 -9.33 -10.60
CA LYS A 269 -3.39 -10.53 -11.14
C LYS A 269 -4.88 -10.58 -10.77
N SER A 270 -5.33 -9.77 -9.82
CA SER A 270 -6.69 -9.75 -9.26
C SER A 270 -7.31 -8.35 -9.30
N SER A 271 -7.14 -7.64 -10.41
CA SER A 271 -7.59 -6.26 -10.57
C SER A 271 -9.11 -6.07 -10.33
N GLY A 272 -9.95 -7.05 -10.66
CA GLY A 272 -11.39 -7.01 -10.40
C GLY A 272 -11.76 -7.02 -8.91
N THR A 273 -10.90 -7.53 -8.04
CA THR A 273 -11.13 -7.58 -6.58
C THR A 273 -10.31 -6.56 -5.80
N MET A 274 -9.42 -5.82 -6.45
CA MET A 274 -8.48 -4.89 -5.79
C MET A 274 -9.21 -3.85 -4.92
N PHE A 275 -10.34 -3.34 -5.38
CA PHE A 275 -11.17 -2.40 -4.62
C PHE A 275 -11.67 -3.03 -3.31
N PHE A 276 -12.19 -4.24 -3.36
CA PHE A 276 -12.69 -4.96 -2.19
C PHE A 276 -11.56 -5.35 -1.24
N ASN A 277 -10.39 -5.72 -1.77
CA ASN A 277 -9.21 -5.98 -0.97
C ASN A 277 -8.79 -4.73 -0.18
N LEU A 278 -8.81 -3.56 -0.82
CA LEU A 278 -8.53 -2.29 -0.14
C LEU A 278 -9.59 -1.95 0.91
N LEU A 279 -10.88 -2.14 0.61
CA LEU A 279 -11.95 -1.91 1.57
C LEU A 279 -11.84 -2.81 2.81
N LYS A 280 -11.49 -4.08 2.66
CA LYS A 280 -11.29 -5.00 3.78
C LYS A 280 -10.23 -4.50 4.76
N GLN A 281 -9.20 -3.80 4.29
CA GLN A 281 -8.18 -3.21 5.15
C GLN A 281 -8.74 -2.15 6.12
N THR A 282 -9.90 -1.56 5.83
CA THR A 282 -10.52 -0.57 6.72
C THR A 282 -10.92 -1.11 8.09
N SER A 283 -11.07 -2.44 8.22
CA SER A 283 -11.35 -3.11 9.50
C SER A 283 -10.10 -3.32 10.36
N LEU A 284 -8.91 -3.34 9.73
CA LEU A 284 -7.64 -3.70 10.38
C LEU A 284 -6.85 -2.49 10.88
N VAL A 285 -7.00 -1.35 10.23
CA VAL A 285 -6.19 -0.16 10.53
C VAL A 285 -6.80 0.63 11.67
N LYS A 286 -6.12 0.65 12.82
CA LYS A 286 -6.32 1.69 13.84
C LYS A 286 -5.82 3.01 13.28
N MET A 287 -6.55 4.11 13.50
CA MET A 287 -6.08 5.45 13.14
C MET A 287 -4.65 5.66 13.65
N ILE A 288 -3.74 5.90 12.72
CA ILE A 288 -2.44 6.47 13.07
C ILE A 288 -2.75 7.93 13.45
N SER A 289 -2.49 8.28 14.70
CA SER A 289 -2.61 9.66 15.20
C SER A 289 -1.85 10.60 14.25
N LEU A 290 -2.52 11.64 13.81
CA LEU A 290 -2.01 12.67 12.90
C LEU A 290 -0.88 13.47 13.55
#